data_988ce2c68947114a6cf29b8625c15335
#
_entry.id   988ce2c68947114a6cf29b8625c15335
#
_cell.length_a   1.000
_cell.length_b   1.000
_cell.length_c   1.000
_cell.angle_alpha   90.00
_cell.angle_beta   90.00
_cell.angle_gamma   90.00
#
_symmetry.space_group_name_H-M   'P 1'
#
loop_
_entity.id
_entity.type
_entity.pdbx_description
1 polymer ?
#
loop_
_entity_poly.entity_id
_entity_poly.type
_entity_poly.pdbx_seq_one_letter_code
_entity_poly.pdbx_strand_id
1 'polypeptide(L)'
;MKDKLIPEIINRKSSLTFSDEKITIDEIQILIESIKWAPSSRNMQPWKVIFVSKESTSYKSLFNSLSESNQEWASNCTLYAVFCVEDDKRLNKKFLDVGYAGQNLMLQSERLKIDTHPMGGWDEDKVKKSLKIPNENHVVFILAMGKKGSPDKLNVNLKERHDKERTRNPNEENFSFDIWKFN
;
A
#
# COMPACT_ATOMS: atom_id res chain seq x y z
N MET A 1 -15.33 11.01 19.24
CA MET A 1 -13.97 11.43 18.83
C MET A 1 -13.62 11.05 17.38
N LYS A 2 -14.11 9.90 16.86
CA LYS A 2 -13.89 9.51 15.45
C LYS A 2 -14.38 10.55 14.45
N ASP A 3 -15.46 11.26 14.76
CA ASP A 3 -16.08 12.34 13.99
C ASP A 3 -15.18 13.57 13.75
N LYS A 4 -14.11 13.70 14.54
CA LYS A 4 -13.12 14.79 14.42
C LYS A 4 -11.91 14.43 13.55
N LEU A 5 -11.79 13.18 13.12
CA LEU A 5 -10.72 12.75 12.24
C LEU A 5 -11.04 13.13 10.79
N ILE A 6 -10.00 13.36 9.98
CA ILE A 6 -10.20 13.52 8.55
C ILE A 6 -10.81 12.26 7.95
N PRO A 7 -11.77 12.39 7.01
CA PRO A 7 -12.54 11.26 6.48
C PRO A 7 -11.66 10.16 5.90
N GLU A 8 -10.56 10.52 5.25
CA GLU A 8 -9.63 9.58 4.61
C GLU A 8 -9.01 8.59 5.61
N ILE A 9 -8.73 9.02 6.86
CA ILE A 9 -8.22 8.13 7.92
C ILE A 9 -9.28 7.09 8.30
N ILE A 10 -10.55 7.53 8.40
CA ILE A 10 -11.65 6.67 8.81
C ILE A 10 -12.08 5.73 7.69
N ASN A 11 -12.18 6.23 6.46
CA ASN A 11 -12.76 5.49 5.35
C ASN A 11 -11.76 4.51 4.70
N ARG A 12 -10.48 4.90 4.59
CA ARG A 12 -9.46 4.05 3.99
C ARG A 12 -9.43 2.66 4.65
N LYS A 13 -9.61 1.63 3.86
CA LYS A 13 -9.47 0.21 4.26
C LYS A 13 -8.60 -0.54 3.27
N SER A 14 -8.13 -1.72 3.66
CA SER A 14 -7.47 -2.67 2.75
C SER A 14 -8.54 -3.40 1.95
N SER A 15 -8.79 -2.95 0.72
CA SER A 15 -9.80 -3.55 -0.15
C SER A 15 -9.32 -4.88 -0.73
N LEU A 16 -10.23 -5.83 -0.91
CA LEU A 16 -9.97 -7.13 -1.55
C LEU A 16 -10.61 -7.21 -2.96
N THR A 17 -11.25 -6.14 -3.40
CA THR A 17 -11.93 -6.11 -4.70
C THR A 17 -11.73 -4.75 -5.37
N PHE A 18 -11.56 -4.79 -6.69
CA PHE A 18 -11.37 -3.62 -7.53
C PHE A 18 -12.24 -3.75 -8.77
N SER A 19 -12.68 -2.63 -9.33
CA SER A 19 -13.37 -2.59 -10.64
C SER A 19 -12.33 -2.60 -11.76
N ASP A 20 -12.80 -2.83 -12.98
CA ASP A 20 -11.95 -2.77 -14.19
C ASP A 20 -11.69 -1.31 -14.66
N GLU A 21 -12.26 -0.32 -13.98
CA GLU A 21 -12.02 1.09 -14.28
C GLU A 21 -10.56 1.47 -14.00
N LYS A 22 -9.94 2.11 -14.98
CA LYS A 22 -8.53 2.50 -14.90
C LYS A 22 -8.33 3.70 -13.99
N ILE A 23 -7.21 3.69 -13.28
CA ILE A 23 -6.68 4.90 -12.65
C ILE A 23 -6.02 5.73 -13.77
N THR A 24 -6.43 6.98 -13.91
CA THR A 24 -5.95 7.87 -14.97
C THR A 24 -4.51 8.33 -14.70
N ILE A 25 -3.83 8.79 -15.76
CA ILE A 25 -2.48 9.36 -15.63
C ILE A 25 -2.48 10.57 -14.70
N ASP A 26 -3.50 11.44 -14.79
CA ASP A 26 -3.60 12.62 -13.92
C ASP A 26 -3.77 12.21 -12.45
N GLU A 27 -4.57 11.20 -12.16
CA GLU A 27 -4.69 10.66 -10.79
C GLU A 27 -3.36 10.09 -10.30
N ILE A 28 -2.60 9.36 -11.15
CA ILE A 28 -1.27 8.86 -10.80
C ILE A 28 -0.32 10.04 -10.50
N GLN A 29 -0.36 11.13 -11.25
CA GLN A 29 0.46 12.32 -10.98
C GLN A 29 0.12 12.95 -9.62
N ILE A 30 -1.16 13.04 -9.26
CA ILE A 30 -1.60 13.51 -7.94
C ILE A 30 -1.08 12.58 -6.83
N LEU A 31 -1.12 11.26 -7.04
CA LEU A 31 -0.58 10.28 -6.09
C LEU A 31 0.94 10.41 -5.93
N ILE A 32 1.67 10.60 -7.03
CA ILE A 32 3.12 10.88 -6.99
C ILE A 32 3.40 12.14 -6.17
N GLU A 33 2.64 13.19 -6.40
CA GLU A 33 2.80 14.42 -5.62
C GLU A 33 2.57 14.18 -4.12
N SER A 34 1.55 13.41 -3.75
CA SER A 34 1.29 13.08 -2.34
C SER A 34 2.46 12.35 -1.67
N ILE A 35 3.14 11.45 -2.39
CA ILE A 35 4.36 10.76 -1.94
C ILE A 35 5.46 11.78 -1.65
N LYS A 36 5.70 12.73 -2.55
CA LYS A 36 6.76 13.75 -2.44
C LYS A 36 6.63 14.62 -1.19
N TRP A 37 5.41 14.85 -0.72
CA TRP A 37 5.14 15.65 0.49
C TRP A 37 5.25 14.86 1.79
N ALA A 38 5.64 13.60 1.75
CA ALA A 38 5.91 12.85 2.97
C ALA A 38 7.15 13.39 3.70
N PRO A 39 7.16 13.41 5.04
CA PRO A 39 8.36 13.75 5.79
C PRO A 39 9.43 12.66 5.60
N SER A 40 10.70 13.07 5.62
CA SER A 40 11.81 12.13 5.62
C SER A 40 12.99 12.68 6.44
N SER A 41 13.79 11.78 7.00
CA SER A 41 14.99 12.14 7.76
C SER A 41 15.90 13.05 6.91
N ARG A 42 16.16 14.27 7.38
CA ARG A 42 16.98 15.28 6.68
C ARG A 42 16.51 15.58 5.26
N ASN A 43 15.22 15.41 4.99
CA ASN A 43 14.62 15.58 3.66
C ASN A 43 15.27 14.73 2.57
N MET A 44 15.73 13.53 2.93
CA MET A 44 16.45 12.65 1.99
C MET A 44 15.57 11.99 0.94
N GLN A 45 14.26 11.87 1.19
CA GLN A 45 13.28 11.33 0.23
C GLN A 45 13.75 9.99 -0.38
N PRO A 46 14.02 8.96 0.45
CA PRO A 46 14.75 7.76 0.04
C PRO A 46 13.93 6.78 -0.79
N TRP A 47 12.64 7.00 -0.91
CA TRP A 47 11.71 6.13 -1.63
C TRP A 47 11.99 6.09 -3.12
N LYS A 48 11.96 4.88 -3.68
CA LYS A 48 11.88 4.59 -5.11
C LYS A 48 10.55 3.88 -5.33
N VAL A 49 9.70 4.41 -6.21
CA VAL A 49 8.36 3.85 -6.43
C VAL A 49 8.17 3.52 -7.89
N ILE A 50 7.76 2.29 -8.18
CA ILE A 50 7.46 1.81 -9.52
C ILE A 50 5.95 1.58 -9.60
N PHE A 51 5.28 2.31 -10.49
CA PHE A 51 3.88 2.06 -10.82
C PHE A 51 3.80 1.08 -11.99
N VAL A 52 3.05 -0.02 -11.79
CA VAL A 52 2.87 -1.08 -12.77
C VAL A 52 1.39 -1.23 -13.08
N SER A 53 0.96 -0.71 -14.24
CA SER A 53 -0.44 -0.80 -14.67
C SER A 53 -0.77 -2.20 -15.22
N LYS A 54 -2.06 -2.55 -15.25
CA LYS A 54 -2.56 -3.83 -15.78
C LYS A 54 -2.17 -4.07 -17.23
N GLU A 55 -1.93 -3.01 -18.01
CA GLU A 55 -1.48 -3.08 -19.41
C GLU A 55 0.04 -3.25 -19.56
N SER A 56 0.79 -3.10 -18.47
CA SER A 56 2.25 -3.27 -18.51
C SER A 56 2.63 -4.72 -18.78
N THR A 57 3.67 -4.91 -19.59
CA THR A 57 4.27 -6.25 -19.85
C THR A 57 4.78 -6.91 -18.57
N SER A 58 5.12 -6.13 -17.55
CA SER A 58 5.60 -6.60 -16.25
C SER A 58 4.48 -6.99 -15.28
N TYR A 59 3.21 -6.64 -15.57
CA TYR A 59 2.10 -6.85 -14.63
C TYR A 59 1.94 -8.32 -14.24
N LYS A 60 1.89 -9.21 -15.21
CA LYS A 60 1.70 -10.65 -14.97
C LYS A 60 2.86 -11.27 -14.19
N SER A 61 4.09 -10.89 -14.48
CA SER A 61 5.26 -11.40 -13.77
C SER A 61 5.33 -10.86 -12.34
N LEU A 62 4.96 -9.61 -12.11
CA LEU A 62 4.81 -9.04 -10.76
C LEU A 62 3.70 -9.75 -9.98
N PHE A 63 2.51 -9.93 -10.56
CA PHE A 63 1.42 -10.67 -9.94
C PHE A 63 1.85 -12.09 -9.51
N ASN A 64 2.56 -12.82 -10.36
CA ASN A 64 3.07 -14.16 -10.07
C ASN A 64 4.18 -14.17 -9.00
N SER A 65 4.71 -13.03 -8.62
CA SER A 65 5.68 -12.88 -7.53
C SER A 65 5.01 -12.70 -6.16
N LEU A 66 3.72 -12.41 -6.12
CA LEU A 66 2.96 -12.27 -4.88
C LEU A 66 2.78 -13.63 -4.20
N SER A 67 2.60 -13.62 -2.87
CA SER A 67 2.20 -14.83 -2.14
C SER A 67 0.84 -15.35 -2.63
N GLU A 68 0.60 -16.66 -2.53
CA GLU A 68 -0.66 -17.28 -2.94
C GLU A 68 -1.87 -16.58 -2.30
N SER A 69 -1.80 -16.26 -1.01
CA SER A 69 -2.86 -15.55 -0.30
C SER A 69 -3.16 -14.15 -0.85
N ASN A 70 -2.18 -13.47 -1.47
CA ASN A 70 -2.38 -12.21 -2.15
C ASN A 70 -2.91 -12.42 -3.58
N GLN A 71 -2.46 -13.47 -4.27
CA GLN A 71 -2.94 -13.79 -5.61
C GLN A 71 -4.44 -14.13 -5.64
N GLU A 72 -5.01 -14.69 -4.56
CA GLU A 72 -6.43 -15.01 -4.46
C GLU A 72 -7.37 -13.82 -4.76
N TRP A 73 -6.96 -12.60 -4.44
CA TRP A 73 -7.80 -11.41 -4.57
C TRP A 73 -7.19 -10.29 -5.44
N ALA A 74 -5.87 -10.25 -5.58
CA ALA A 74 -5.18 -9.13 -6.25
C ALA A 74 -5.26 -9.18 -7.79
N SER A 75 -5.82 -10.22 -8.39
CA SER A 75 -5.91 -10.39 -9.85
C SER A 75 -6.69 -9.28 -10.57
N ASN A 76 -7.61 -8.61 -9.86
CA ASN A 76 -8.47 -7.55 -10.41
C ASN A 76 -7.95 -6.14 -10.12
N CYS A 77 -6.82 -5.97 -9.42
CA CYS A 77 -6.28 -4.62 -9.26
C CYS A 77 -5.79 -4.08 -10.61
N THR A 78 -5.93 -2.78 -10.82
CA THR A 78 -5.59 -2.14 -12.10
C THR A 78 -4.21 -1.49 -12.08
N LEU A 79 -3.63 -1.32 -10.88
CA LEU A 79 -2.33 -0.69 -10.67
C LEU A 79 -1.63 -1.29 -9.45
N TYR A 80 -0.35 -1.58 -9.55
CA TYR A 80 0.52 -1.80 -8.40
C TYR A 80 1.45 -0.60 -8.19
N ALA A 81 1.70 -0.22 -6.95
CA ALA A 81 2.80 0.65 -6.58
C ALA A 81 3.80 -0.15 -5.72
N VAL A 82 5.00 -0.34 -6.24
CA VAL A 82 6.09 -1.07 -5.58
C VAL A 82 7.04 -0.08 -4.94
N PHE A 83 7.09 -0.08 -3.61
CA PHE A 83 7.93 0.82 -2.84
C PHE A 83 9.26 0.15 -2.51
N CYS A 84 10.34 0.81 -2.90
CA CYS A 84 11.70 0.33 -2.70
C CYS A 84 12.56 1.38 -2.01
N VAL A 85 13.66 0.91 -1.43
CA VAL A 85 14.77 1.74 -0.91
C VAL A 85 16.10 1.10 -1.25
N GLU A 86 17.13 1.92 -1.40
CA GLU A 86 18.50 1.48 -1.48
C GLU A 86 19.02 1.09 -0.09
N ASP A 87 19.74 -0.03 0.00
CA ASP A 87 20.38 -0.49 1.24
C ASP A 87 21.54 0.42 1.63
N ASP A 88 21.56 0.86 2.88
CA ASP A 88 22.67 1.54 3.50
C ASP A 88 22.61 1.44 5.04
N LYS A 89 23.59 2.05 5.73
CA LYS A 89 23.66 2.07 7.22
C LYS A 89 22.43 2.67 7.92
N ARG A 90 21.51 3.30 7.16
CA ARG A 90 20.29 3.96 7.66
C ARG A 90 19.01 3.26 7.22
N LEU A 91 19.11 2.02 6.77
CA LEU A 91 18.00 1.25 6.20
C LEU A 91 16.72 1.32 7.06
N ASN A 92 16.83 1.13 8.38
CA ASN A 92 15.68 1.20 9.28
C ASN A 92 14.96 2.55 9.25
N LYS A 93 15.71 3.67 9.13
CA LYS A 93 15.11 5.02 9.00
C LYS A 93 14.46 5.21 7.64
N LYS A 94 15.06 4.66 6.59
CA LYS A 94 14.49 4.69 5.24
C LYS A 94 13.16 3.91 5.17
N PHE A 95 13.04 2.78 5.86
CA PHE A 95 11.77 2.05 5.96
C PHE A 95 10.68 2.89 6.61
N LEU A 96 11.00 3.63 7.67
CA LEU A 96 10.07 4.56 8.31
C LEU A 96 9.63 5.67 7.34
N ASP A 97 10.58 6.31 6.65
CA ASP A 97 10.32 7.36 5.68
C ASP A 97 9.42 6.86 4.53
N VAL A 98 9.67 5.64 4.04
CA VAL A 98 8.83 4.97 3.02
C VAL A 98 7.44 4.67 3.56
N GLY A 99 7.31 4.28 4.83
CA GLY A 99 6.01 4.10 5.48
C GLY A 99 5.18 5.39 5.47
N TYR A 100 5.79 6.54 5.76
CA TYR A 100 5.13 7.84 5.66
C TYR A 100 4.68 8.17 4.22
N ALA A 101 5.55 7.91 3.25
CA ALA A 101 5.24 8.11 1.83
C ALA A 101 4.07 7.23 1.36
N GLY A 102 4.06 5.96 1.77
CA GLY A 102 2.96 5.05 1.51
C GLY A 102 1.66 5.45 2.17
N GLN A 103 1.71 5.97 3.41
CA GLN A 103 0.51 6.45 4.10
C GLN A 103 -0.08 7.69 3.39
N ASN A 104 0.76 8.64 2.96
CA ASN A 104 0.29 9.79 2.19
C ASN A 104 -0.42 9.34 0.90
N LEU A 105 0.20 8.41 0.16
CA LEU A 105 -0.41 7.84 -1.06
C LEU A 105 -1.77 7.22 -0.75
N MET A 106 -1.87 6.39 0.31
CA MET A 106 -3.13 5.72 0.66
C MET A 106 -4.23 6.69 1.07
N LEU A 107 -3.91 7.76 1.80
CA LEU A 107 -4.89 8.79 2.17
C LEU A 107 -5.34 9.60 0.94
N GLN A 108 -4.40 9.97 0.07
CA GLN A 108 -4.73 10.66 -1.18
C GLN A 108 -5.55 9.77 -2.12
N SER A 109 -5.25 8.45 -2.16
CA SER A 109 -6.05 7.48 -2.93
C SER A 109 -7.51 7.46 -2.46
N GLU A 110 -7.74 7.42 -1.15
CA GLU A 110 -9.10 7.47 -0.58
C GLU A 110 -9.84 8.73 -1.01
N ARG A 111 -9.15 9.88 -1.00
CA ARG A 111 -9.70 11.16 -1.48
C ARG A 111 -10.12 11.11 -2.96
N LEU A 112 -9.39 10.37 -3.77
CA LEU A 112 -9.66 10.13 -5.20
C LEU A 112 -10.60 8.95 -5.46
N LYS A 113 -11.16 8.32 -4.40
CA LYS A 113 -11.99 7.11 -4.49
C LYS A 113 -11.25 5.94 -5.17
N ILE A 114 -9.97 5.84 -4.91
CA ILE A 114 -9.11 4.74 -5.31
C ILE A 114 -8.88 3.87 -4.08
N ASP A 115 -9.37 2.64 -4.13
CA ASP A 115 -9.15 1.65 -3.09
C ASP A 115 -7.70 1.16 -3.12
N THR A 116 -7.16 0.84 -1.94
CA THR A 116 -5.78 0.38 -1.79
C THR A 116 -5.68 -0.81 -0.85
N HIS A 117 -4.65 -1.65 -1.04
CA HIS A 117 -4.31 -2.72 -0.10
C HIS A 117 -2.79 -2.91 -0.05
N PRO A 118 -2.13 -2.50 1.06
CA PRO A 118 -0.71 -2.77 1.25
C PRO A 118 -0.48 -4.26 1.55
N MET A 119 0.41 -4.87 0.78
CA MET A 119 0.76 -6.29 0.87
C MET A 119 2.16 -6.44 1.49
N GLY A 120 2.31 -7.46 2.33
CA GLY A 120 3.58 -7.86 2.95
C GLY A 120 4.11 -9.22 2.47
N GLY A 121 3.41 -9.89 1.53
CA GLY A 121 3.78 -11.22 1.04
C GLY A 121 4.11 -11.25 -0.44
N TRP A 122 5.38 -11.43 -0.78
CA TRP A 122 5.91 -11.61 -2.13
C TRP A 122 7.26 -12.34 -2.08
N ASP A 123 7.69 -12.83 -3.24
CA ASP A 123 9.04 -13.33 -3.48
C ASP A 123 9.89 -12.15 -4.00
N GLU A 124 10.81 -11.65 -3.17
CA GLU A 124 11.59 -10.44 -3.46
C GLU A 124 12.47 -10.61 -4.71
N ASP A 125 13.10 -11.77 -4.89
CA ASP A 125 13.96 -12.02 -6.04
C ASP A 125 13.16 -12.02 -7.35
N LYS A 126 11.96 -12.60 -7.33
CA LYS A 126 11.07 -12.56 -8.50
C LYS A 126 10.58 -11.14 -8.79
N VAL A 127 10.23 -10.34 -7.77
CA VAL A 127 9.86 -8.92 -7.95
C VAL A 127 11.02 -8.16 -8.57
N LYS A 128 12.23 -8.27 -7.99
CA LYS A 128 13.42 -7.59 -8.50
C LYS A 128 13.70 -7.97 -9.95
N LYS A 129 13.64 -9.25 -10.26
CA LYS A 129 13.84 -9.74 -11.64
C LYS A 129 12.76 -9.21 -12.61
N SER A 130 11.48 -9.21 -12.21
CA SER A 130 10.36 -8.78 -13.06
C SER A 130 10.39 -7.28 -13.38
N LEU A 131 10.87 -6.47 -12.44
CA LEU A 131 10.90 -5.01 -12.55
C LEU A 131 12.31 -4.43 -12.79
N LYS A 132 13.31 -5.29 -12.94
CA LYS A 132 14.73 -4.92 -13.11
C LYS A 132 15.24 -4.03 -11.96
N ILE A 133 14.81 -4.32 -10.74
CA ILE A 133 15.26 -3.61 -9.55
C ILE A 133 16.67 -4.10 -9.20
N PRO A 134 17.67 -3.19 -9.04
CA PRO A 134 19.02 -3.56 -8.63
C PRO A 134 19.06 -4.27 -7.29
N ASN A 135 20.01 -5.20 -7.11
CA ASN A 135 20.10 -6.06 -5.92
C ASN A 135 20.29 -5.28 -4.61
N GLU A 136 20.93 -4.12 -4.67
CA GLU A 136 21.16 -3.20 -3.55
C GLU A 136 19.88 -2.48 -3.08
N ASN A 137 18.75 -2.69 -3.72
CA ASN A 137 17.47 -2.13 -3.30
C ASN A 137 16.59 -3.21 -2.64
N HIS A 138 15.90 -2.84 -1.56
CA HIS A 138 14.88 -3.66 -0.91
C HIS A 138 13.49 -3.25 -1.35
N VAL A 139 12.62 -4.25 -1.57
CA VAL A 139 11.17 -4.04 -1.74
C VAL A 139 10.55 -3.95 -0.35
N VAL A 140 10.06 -2.77 0.02
CA VAL A 140 9.54 -2.50 1.36
C VAL A 140 8.10 -2.98 1.52
N PHE A 141 7.26 -2.68 0.55
CA PHE A 141 5.91 -3.22 0.39
C PHE A 141 5.40 -3.00 -1.03
N ILE A 142 4.35 -3.74 -1.38
CA ILE A 142 3.63 -3.59 -2.64
C ILE A 142 2.20 -3.17 -2.32
N LEU A 143 1.73 -2.11 -2.97
CA LEU A 143 0.36 -1.62 -2.82
C LEU A 143 -0.46 -2.03 -4.05
N ALA A 144 -1.50 -2.84 -3.84
CA ALA A 144 -2.52 -3.08 -4.85
C ALA A 144 -3.51 -1.92 -4.86
N MET A 145 -3.89 -1.44 -6.05
CA MET A 145 -4.70 -0.24 -6.23
C MET A 145 -5.71 -0.43 -7.37
N GLY A 146 -6.87 0.22 -7.24
CA GLY A 146 -7.90 0.25 -8.26
C GLY A 146 -9.11 1.05 -7.83
N LYS A 147 -10.01 1.35 -8.74
CA LYS A 147 -11.32 1.93 -8.39
C LYS A 147 -12.14 0.90 -7.63
N LYS A 148 -13.08 1.37 -6.82
CA LYS A 148 -13.91 0.53 -5.96
C LYS A 148 -14.61 -0.57 -6.74
N GLY A 149 -14.40 -1.82 -6.34
CA GLY A 149 -15.07 -3.00 -6.90
C GLY A 149 -16.30 -3.43 -6.12
N SER A 150 -17.10 -4.33 -6.70
CA SER A 150 -18.21 -4.97 -5.98
C SER A 150 -17.70 -6.17 -5.17
N PRO A 151 -18.03 -6.26 -3.87
CA PRO A 151 -17.71 -7.43 -3.06
C PRO A 151 -18.46 -8.70 -3.49
N ASP A 152 -19.48 -8.59 -4.35
CA ASP A 152 -20.23 -9.75 -4.87
C ASP A 152 -19.40 -10.65 -5.80
N LYS A 153 -18.29 -10.13 -6.31
CA LYS A 153 -17.32 -10.90 -7.11
C LYS A 153 -16.37 -11.75 -6.26
N LEU A 154 -16.36 -11.56 -4.94
CA LEU A 154 -15.50 -12.30 -4.02
C LEU A 154 -16.12 -13.66 -3.69
N ASN A 155 -15.28 -14.67 -3.47
CA ASN A 155 -15.73 -15.90 -2.84
C ASN A 155 -16.17 -15.66 -1.38
N VAL A 156 -16.85 -16.60 -0.76
CA VAL A 156 -17.44 -16.46 0.58
C VAL A 156 -16.40 -16.02 1.62
N ASN A 157 -15.24 -16.67 1.66
CA ASN A 157 -14.20 -16.38 2.64
C ASN A 157 -13.60 -14.96 2.46
N LEU A 158 -13.36 -14.57 1.22
CA LEU A 158 -12.84 -13.22 0.90
C LEU A 158 -13.91 -12.15 1.18
N LYS A 159 -15.19 -12.45 0.94
CA LYS A 159 -16.29 -11.54 1.24
C LYS A 159 -16.43 -11.31 2.74
N GLU A 160 -16.44 -12.34 3.55
CA GLU A 160 -16.45 -12.25 5.01
C GLU A 160 -15.26 -11.40 5.53
N ARG A 161 -14.07 -11.67 5.01
CA ARG A 161 -12.86 -10.88 5.34
C ARG A 161 -12.98 -9.41 4.92
N HIS A 162 -13.57 -9.14 3.74
CA HIS A 162 -13.76 -7.78 3.22
C HIS A 162 -14.77 -6.98 4.03
N ASP A 163 -15.86 -7.63 4.45
CA ASP A 163 -16.99 -7.01 5.15
C ASP A 163 -16.74 -6.89 6.66
N LYS A 164 -15.71 -7.57 7.17
CA LYS A 164 -15.36 -7.55 8.60
C LYS A 164 -15.15 -6.13 9.10
N GLU A 165 -15.84 -5.77 10.17
CA GLU A 165 -15.67 -4.47 10.81
C GLU A 165 -14.23 -4.29 11.32
N ARG A 166 -13.67 -3.11 11.07
CA ARG A 166 -12.34 -2.75 11.58
C ARG A 166 -12.40 -2.36 13.04
N THR A 167 -11.75 -3.13 13.86
CA THR A 167 -11.57 -2.83 15.28
C THR A 167 -10.24 -2.08 15.53
N ARG A 168 -10.13 -1.49 16.70
CA ARG A 168 -8.88 -0.95 17.25
C ARG A 168 -8.79 -1.40 18.70
N ASN A 169 -7.57 -1.64 19.12
CA ASN A 169 -7.31 -1.99 20.51
C ASN A 169 -7.73 -0.85 21.44
N PRO A 170 -8.06 -1.14 22.70
CA PRO A 170 -8.24 -0.12 23.73
C PRO A 170 -7.00 0.79 23.83
N ASN A 171 -7.23 2.05 24.20
CA ASN A 171 -6.13 3.02 24.27
C ASN A 171 -5.00 2.57 25.21
N GLU A 172 -5.35 1.89 26.27
CA GLU A 172 -4.44 1.45 27.34
C GLU A 172 -3.40 0.44 26.85
N GLU A 173 -3.70 -0.29 25.78
CA GLU A 173 -2.76 -1.26 25.18
C GLU A 173 -1.64 -0.58 24.38
N ASN A 174 -1.89 0.61 23.81
CA ASN A 174 -0.98 1.21 22.84
C ASN A 174 -0.53 2.64 23.21
N PHE A 175 -1.16 3.25 24.22
CA PHE A 175 -0.89 4.65 24.58
C PHE A 175 -0.71 4.81 26.08
N SER A 176 0.36 5.47 26.48
CA SER A 176 0.57 5.92 27.87
C SER A 176 1.05 7.36 27.87
N PHE A 177 0.93 8.00 29.03
CA PHE A 177 1.39 9.38 29.24
C PHE A 177 2.59 9.38 30.18
N ASP A 178 3.57 10.23 29.88
CA ASP A 178 4.77 10.56 30.63
C ASP A 178 5.79 9.41 30.73
N ILE A 179 5.38 8.19 31.07
CA ILE A 179 6.25 7.03 31.25
C ILE A 179 5.67 5.78 30.58
N TRP A 180 6.50 4.76 30.38
CA TRP A 180 6.08 3.45 29.93
C TRP A 180 5.18 2.76 30.96
N LYS A 181 3.93 2.42 30.59
CA LYS A 181 2.92 1.75 31.46
C LYS A 181 2.27 0.54 30.77
N PHE A 182 2.95 -0.07 29.81
CA PHE A 182 2.47 -1.27 29.13
C PHE A 182 2.96 -2.52 29.85
N ASN A 183 2.13 -3.56 29.91
CA ASN A 183 2.47 -4.89 30.46
C ASN A 183 3.32 -5.69 29.46
#